data_de008dcb37300ec46169f38a008b4e00
#
_entry.id   de008dcb37300ec46169f38a008b4e00
#
_cell.length_a   1.000
_cell.length_b   1.000
_cell.length_c   1.000
_cell.angle_alpha   90.00
_cell.angle_beta   90.00
_cell.angle_gamma   90.00
#
_symmetry.space_group_name_H-M   'P 1'
#
loop_
_entity.id
_entity.type
_entity.pdbx_description
1 polymer ?
#
loop_
_entity_poly.entity_id
_entity_poly.type
_entity_poly.pdbx_seq_one_letter_code
_entity_poly.pdbx_strand_id
1 'polypeptide(L)'
;MNILFINGSPNEKGNTAKVAAELLKNQTYETLNLVDYRINAYGQDLPGDELDAVLEKIEKADVLVVGSPVYWHNICGSVRNVLDRFYGKVSQGSLSGKKLFFIFRELRRKRGCWRPESLR
;
A
#
# COMPACT_ATOMS: atom_id res chain seq x y z
N MET A 1 18.15 -8.91 -5.56
CA MET A 1 17.03 -8.00 -5.85
C MET A 1 16.14 -7.90 -4.62
N ASN A 2 15.91 -6.69 -4.17
CA ASN A 2 15.11 -6.46 -2.97
C ASN A 2 13.65 -6.21 -3.33
N ILE A 3 12.77 -7.07 -2.83
CA ILE A 3 11.34 -6.96 -3.07
C ILE A 3 10.68 -6.52 -1.75
N LEU A 4 9.91 -5.44 -1.81
CA LEU A 4 9.16 -4.95 -0.68
C LEU A 4 7.67 -5.03 -1.00
N PHE A 5 6.94 -5.78 -0.16
CA PHE A 5 5.48 -5.79 -0.22
C PHE A 5 4.94 -4.79 0.80
N ILE A 6 4.23 -3.77 0.30
CA ILE A 6 3.60 -2.77 1.14
C ILE A 6 2.14 -3.16 1.31
N ASN A 7 1.78 -3.57 2.51
CA ASN A 7 0.43 -4.02 2.83
C ASN A 7 -0.40 -2.86 3.37
N GLY A 8 -1.37 -2.43 2.59
CA GLY A 8 -2.28 -1.36 3.00
C GLY A 8 -3.49 -1.82 3.80
N SER A 9 -3.68 -3.14 3.92
CA SER A 9 -4.79 -3.69 4.70
C SER A 9 -4.54 -3.52 6.20
N PRO A 10 -5.56 -3.18 7.00
CA PRO A 10 -5.43 -3.19 8.45
C PRO A 10 -5.25 -4.61 9.01
N ASN A 11 -5.52 -5.63 8.23
CA ASN A 11 -5.35 -7.02 8.63
C ASN A 11 -4.07 -7.60 8.03
N GLU A 12 -3.05 -7.76 8.86
CA GLU A 12 -1.73 -8.25 8.42
C GLU A 12 -1.77 -9.64 7.80
N LYS A 13 -2.74 -10.47 8.20
CA LYS A 13 -2.89 -11.83 7.71
C LYS A 13 -4.15 -12.01 6.87
N GLY A 14 -4.65 -10.92 6.33
CA GLY A 14 -5.87 -10.93 5.55
C GLY A 14 -5.65 -11.38 4.11
N ASN A 15 -6.69 -11.18 3.30
CA ASN A 15 -6.69 -11.64 1.92
C ASN A 15 -5.65 -10.95 1.05
N THR A 16 -5.38 -9.68 1.28
CA THR A 16 -4.35 -8.95 0.53
C THR A 16 -2.99 -9.59 0.73
N ALA A 17 -2.65 -9.92 1.98
CA ALA A 17 -1.39 -10.59 2.29
C ALA A 17 -1.33 -11.99 1.68
N LYS A 18 -2.44 -12.70 1.65
CA LYS A 18 -2.50 -14.04 1.05
C LYS A 18 -2.28 -13.98 -0.46
N VAL A 19 -2.86 -12.99 -1.13
CA VAL A 19 -2.65 -12.80 -2.57
C VAL A 19 -1.19 -12.47 -2.85
N ALA A 20 -0.59 -11.60 -2.04
CA ALA A 20 0.82 -11.26 -2.21
C ALA A 20 1.72 -12.48 -2.00
N ALA A 21 1.44 -13.28 -0.98
CA ALA A 21 2.20 -14.50 -0.71
C ALA A 21 2.14 -15.47 -1.89
N GLU A 22 0.99 -15.60 -2.52
CA GLU A 22 0.84 -16.46 -3.68
C GLU A 22 1.58 -15.90 -4.90
N LEU A 23 1.46 -14.59 -5.13
CA LEU A 23 2.15 -13.93 -6.23
C LEU A 23 3.67 -14.02 -6.09
N LEU A 24 4.17 -13.86 -4.88
CA LEU A 24 5.60 -13.85 -4.58
C LEU A 24 6.12 -15.20 -4.12
N LYS A 25 5.36 -16.24 -4.36
CA LYS A 25 5.77 -17.61 -4.10
C LYS A 25 7.12 -17.88 -4.78
N ASN A 26 8.02 -18.50 -4.06
CA ASN A 26 9.38 -18.78 -4.50
C ASN A 26 10.30 -17.54 -4.60
N GLN A 27 9.83 -16.40 -4.10
CA GLN A 27 10.64 -15.18 -4.00
C GLN A 27 10.87 -14.83 -2.53
N THR A 28 12.03 -14.26 -2.25
CA THR A 28 12.29 -13.70 -0.91
C THR A 28 11.85 -12.25 -0.93
N TYR A 29 11.01 -11.86 0.02
CA TYR A 29 10.52 -10.48 0.09
C TYR A 29 10.31 -10.06 1.54
N GLU A 30 10.35 -8.75 1.76
CA GLU A 30 10.04 -8.14 3.04
C GLU A 30 8.63 -7.57 2.99
N THR A 31 7.90 -7.65 4.10
CA THR A 31 6.56 -7.07 4.20
C THR A 31 6.60 -5.84 5.10
N LEU A 32 6.02 -4.75 4.62
CA LEU A 32 5.82 -3.54 5.38
C LEU A 32 4.31 -3.36 5.57
N ASN A 33 3.86 -3.51 6.81
CA ASN A 33 2.45 -3.35 7.15
C ASN A 33 2.19 -1.90 7.55
N LEU A 34 1.45 -1.17 6.73
CA LEU A 34 1.19 0.25 6.99
C LEU A 34 0.43 0.48 8.30
N VAL A 35 -0.32 -0.53 8.76
CA VAL A 35 -1.03 -0.45 10.03
C VAL A 35 -0.09 -0.28 11.23
N ASP A 36 1.17 -0.70 11.10
CA ASP A 36 2.16 -0.60 12.17
C ASP A 36 2.81 0.78 12.25
N TYR A 37 2.52 1.67 11.31
CA TYR A 37 3.16 2.98 11.22
C TYR A 37 2.13 4.09 11.37
N ARG A 38 2.56 5.16 12.03
CA ARG A 38 1.76 6.37 12.10
C ARG A 38 2.21 7.31 10.98
N ILE A 39 1.32 7.53 10.04
CA ILE A 39 1.62 8.37 8.87
C ILE A 39 0.57 9.47 8.80
N ASN A 40 1.00 10.72 8.89
CA ASN A 40 0.10 11.85 8.77
C ASN A 40 -0.41 11.95 7.34
N ALA A 41 -1.63 12.43 7.19
CA ALA A 41 -2.14 12.81 5.87
C ALA A 41 -1.41 14.06 5.39
N TYR A 42 -1.41 14.29 4.09
CA TYR A 42 -0.82 15.49 3.53
C TYR A 42 -1.46 16.74 4.14
N GLY A 43 -0.63 17.63 4.63
CA GLY A 43 -1.07 18.84 5.31
C GLY A 43 -1.23 18.72 6.83
N GLN A 44 -1.18 17.51 7.38
CA GLN A 44 -1.16 17.33 8.84
C GLN A 44 0.26 17.46 9.39
N ASP A 45 0.36 17.95 10.61
CA ASP A 45 1.63 18.09 11.31
C ASP A 45 1.46 17.60 12.75
N LEU A 46 1.10 16.33 12.89
CA LEU A 46 0.93 15.69 14.18
C LEU A 46 2.25 15.04 14.62
N PRO A 47 2.56 15.04 15.92
CA PRO A 47 3.80 14.40 16.39
C PRO A 47 3.76 12.87 16.16
N GLY A 48 4.94 12.30 15.95
CA GLY A 48 5.07 10.86 15.79
C GLY A 48 4.87 10.34 14.36
N ASP A 49 4.98 11.21 13.38
CA ASP A 49 4.91 10.81 11.96
C ASP A 49 6.10 9.91 11.62
N GLU A 50 5.82 8.72 11.10
CA GLU A 50 6.83 7.72 10.78
C GLU A 50 7.05 7.54 9.29
N LEU A 51 6.67 8.53 8.49
CA LEU A 51 6.82 8.48 7.04
C LEU A 51 8.27 8.22 6.60
N ASP A 52 9.23 8.84 7.29
CA ASP A 52 10.64 8.70 6.91
C ASP A 52 11.11 7.26 7.01
N ALA A 53 10.64 6.51 8.02
CA ALA A 53 10.97 5.10 8.16
C ALA A 53 10.41 4.28 6.99
N VAL A 54 9.20 4.59 6.55
CA VAL A 54 8.57 3.94 5.42
C VAL A 54 9.33 4.26 4.13
N LEU A 55 9.65 5.53 3.91
CA LEU A 55 10.39 5.95 2.71
C LEU A 55 11.77 5.32 2.63
N GLU A 56 12.45 5.17 3.76
CA GLU A 56 13.76 4.52 3.78
C GLU A 56 13.66 3.08 3.26
N LYS A 57 12.65 2.33 3.69
CA LYS A 57 12.45 0.97 3.20
C LYS A 57 12.11 0.94 1.71
N ILE A 58 11.32 1.88 1.26
CA ILE A 58 10.95 1.98 -0.16
C ILE A 58 12.19 2.28 -1.01
N GLU A 59 13.05 3.15 -0.56
CA GLU A 59 14.24 3.52 -1.32
C GLU A 59 15.20 2.34 -1.49
N LYS A 60 15.28 1.45 -0.52
CA LYS A 60 16.13 0.27 -0.58
C LYS A 60 15.59 -0.85 -1.45
N ALA A 61 14.34 -0.80 -1.83
CA ALA A 61 13.73 -1.85 -2.62
C ALA A 61 13.96 -1.63 -4.11
N ASP A 62 14.13 -2.73 -4.83
CA ASP A 62 14.20 -2.71 -6.30
C ASP A 62 12.82 -2.92 -6.92
N VAL A 63 11.98 -3.68 -6.23
CA VAL A 63 10.62 -3.99 -6.65
C VAL A 63 9.67 -3.65 -5.52
N LEU A 64 8.66 -2.89 -5.84
CA LEU A 64 7.60 -2.52 -4.89
C LEU A 64 6.31 -3.21 -5.30
N VAL A 65 5.73 -3.95 -4.37
CA VAL A 65 4.42 -4.57 -4.55
C VAL A 65 3.48 -3.93 -3.54
N VAL A 66 2.52 -3.17 -4.01
CA VAL A 66 1.59 -2.44 -3.14
C VAL A 66 0.24 -3.16 -3.17
N GLY A 67 -0.17 -3.66 -2.00
CA GLY A 67 -1.46 -4.31 -1.85
C GLY A 67 -2.45 -3.39 -1.16
N SER A 68 -3.63 -3.24 -1.73
CA SER A 68 -4.67 -2.38 -1.19
C SER A 68 -6.04 -3.03 -1.33
N PRO A 69 -6.82 -3.13 -0.23
CA PRO A 69 -8.23 -3.37 -0.39
C PRO A 69 -8.86 -2.20 -1.14
N VAL A 70 -9.90 -2.46 -1.90
CA VAL A 70 -10.60 -1.41 -2.62
C VAL A 70 -11.88 -1.06 -1.85
N TYR A 71 -11.96 0.19 -1.43
CA TYR A 71 -13.14 0.73 -0.77
C TYR A 71 -13.74 1.81 -1.66
N TRP A 72 -15.02 1.75 -1.93
CA TRP A 72 -15.70 2.76 -2.74
C TRP A 72 -14.98 3.05 -4.07
N HIS A 73 -14.57 2.00 -4.79
CA HIS A 73 -13.84 2.08 -6.05
C HIS A 73 -12.46 2.71 -5.96
N ASN A 74 -11.89 2.83 -4.75
CA ASN A 74 -10.61 3.50 -4.60
C ASN A 74 -9.68 2.70 -3.69
N ILE A 75 -8.40 3.03 -3.76
CA ILE A 75 -7.42 2.45 -2.84
C ILE A 75 -7.73 2.87 -1.41
N CYS A 76 -7.29 2.06 -0.45
CA CYS A 76 -7.53 2.37 0.95
C CYS A 76 -6.76 3.61 1.40
N GLY A 77 -7.24 4.22 2.49
CA GLY A 77 -6.69 5.46 3.00
C GLY A 77 -5.22 5.39 3.38
N SER A 78 -4.77 4.25 3.93
CA SER A 78 -3.37 4.11 4.34
C SER A 78 -2.42 4.18 3.16
N VAL A 79 -2.75 3.50 2.06
CA VAL A 79 -1.93 3.56 0.84
C VAL A 79 -1.98 4.96 0.25
N ARG A 80 -3.16 5.56 0.21
CA ARG A 80 -3.33 6.89 -0.33
C ARG A 80 -2.52 7.93 0.44
N ASN A 81 -2.51 7.84 1.76
CA ASN A 81 -1.71 8.76 2.59
C ASN A 81 -0.23 8.68 2.24
N VAL A 82 0.30 7.47 2.05
CA VAL A 82 1.70 7.30 1.68
C VAL A 82 1.97 7.93 0.32
N LEU A 83 1.10 7.70 -0.67
CA LEU A 83 1.28 8.25 -2.00
C LEU A 83 1.18 9.78 -1.98
N ASP A 84 0.24 10.34 -1.23
CA ASP A 84 0.10 11.79 -1.10
C ASP A 84 1.33 12.41 -0.44
N ARG A 85 1.93 11.71 0.51
CA ARG A 85 3.09 12.21 1.24
C ARG A 85 4.39 12.10 0.43
N PHE A 86 4.37 11.45 -0.73
CA PHE A 86 5.52 11.50 -1.63
C PHE A 86 5.77 12.92 -2.14
N TYR A 87 4.73 13.71 -2.22
CA TYR A 87 4.87 15.10 -2.65
C TYR A 87 5.73 15.89 -1.65
N GLY A 88 6.78 16.50 -2.16
CA GLY A 88 7.71 17.28 -1.35
C GLY A 88 8.74 16.47 -0.56
N LYS A 89 8.58 15.14 -0.47
CA LYS A 89 9.51 14.26 0.25
C LYS A 89 10.34 13.39 -0.69
N VAL A 90 9.77 13.01 -1.81
CA VAL A 90 10.43 12.15 -2.79
C VAL A 90 10.83 13.02 -3.97
N SER A 91 12.13 13.08 -4.25
CA SER A 91 12.61 13.88 -5.38
C SER A 91 12.27 13.18 -6.69
N GLN A 92 12.12 13.98 -7.74
CA GLN A 92 11.87 13.46 -9.07
C GLN A 92 13.01 12.52 -9.46
N GLY A 93 12.66 11.30 -9.85
CA GLY A 93 13.63 10.30 -10.25
C GLY A 93 14.18 9.45 -9.11
N SER A 94 13.88 9.75 -7.85
CA SER A 94 14.39 8.91 -6.74
C SER A 94 13.80 7.50 -6.74
N LEU A 95 12.65 7.30 -7.36
CA LEU A 95 12.04 5.98 -7.54
C LEU A 95 12.31 5.42 -8.94
N SER A 96 13.13 6.09 -9.72
CA SER A 96 13.48 5.68 -11.08
C SER A 96 14.21 4.33 -11.04
N GLY A 97 13.89 3.46 -12.01
CA GLY A 97 14.48 2.14 -12.09
C GLY A 97 13.83 1.08 -11.24
N LYS A 98 12.89 1.45 -10.38
CA LYS A 98 12.14 0.48 -9.58
C LYS A 98 10.95 -0.04 -10.36
N LYS A 99 10.65 -1.32 -10.16
CA LYS A 99 9.44 -1.93 -10.71
C LYS A 99 8.32 -1.81 -9.69
N LEU A 100 7.14 -1.46 -10.16
CA LEU A 100 5.98 -1.22 -9.31
C LEU A 100 4.81 -2.09 -9.76
N PHE A 101 4.28 -2.86 -8.83
CA PHE A 101 3.10 -3.70 -9.05
C PHE A 101 2.05 -3.36 -8.01
N PHE A 102 0.80 -3.35 -8.43
CA PHE A 102 -0.33 -3.14 -7.53
C PHE A 102 -1.19 -4.39 -7.45
N ILE A 103 -1.59 -4.72 -6.24
CA ILE A 103 -2.58 -5.77 -5.98
C ILE A 103 -3.80 -5.07 -5.42
N PHE A 104 -4.91 -5.16 -6.13
CA PHE A 104 -6.17 -4.60 -5.67
C PHE A 104 -7.13 -5.74 -5.38
N ARG A 105 -7.71 -5.70 -4.18
CA ARG A 105 -8.73 -6.65 -3.82
C ARG A 105 -10.00 -5.92 -3.48
N GLU A 106 -11.00 -6.09 -4.32
CA GLU A 106 -12.32 -5.57 -4.09
C GLU A 106 -13.12 -6.58 -3.29
N LEU A 107 -13.73 -6.12 -2.20
CA LEU A 107 -14.61 -6.96 -1.41
C LEU A 107 -15.91 -7.13 -2.16
N ARG A 108 -16.20 -8.36 -2.56
CA ARG A 108 -17.49 -8.68 -3.14
C ARG A 108 -18.52 -8.75 -2.04
N ARG A 109 -19.60 -8.03 -2.24
CA ARG A 109 -20.68 -8.01 -1.29
C ARG A 109 -21.66 -9.11 -1.58
N LYS A 110 -22.32 -9.57 -0.55
CA LYS A 110 -23.41 -10.51 -0.71
C LYS A 110 -24.56 -9.85 -1.46
N ARG A 111 -25.39 -10.70 -2.09
CA ARG A 111 -26.56 -10.22 -2.77
C ARG A 111 -27.42 -9.37 -1.83
N GLY A 112 -27.89 -8.23 -2.32
CA GLY A 112 -28.66 -7.29 -1.53
C GLY A 112 -27.83 -6.24 -0.81
N CYS A 113 -26.51 -6.40 -0.76
CA CYS A 113 -25.63 -5.40 -0.22
C CYS A 113 -25.28 -4.37 -1.29
N TRP A 114 -24.78 -3.22 -0.83
CA TRP A 114 -24.35 -2.18 -1.74
C TRP A 114 -23.29 -2.71 -2.72
N ARG A 115 -23.40 -2.29 -3.98
CA ARG A 115 -22.39 -2.59 -5.01
C ARG A 115 -22.07 -1.31 -5.77
N PRO A 116 -20.82 -1.16 -6.23
CA PRO A 116 -20.43 0.01 -7.00
C PRO A 116 -21.33 0.28 -8.19
N GLU A 117 -21.65 -0.75 -8.95
CA GLU A 117 -22.47 -0.62 -10.15
C GLU A 117 -23.91 -0.20 -9.87
N SER A 118 -24.39 -0.35 -8.65
CA SER A 118 -25.75 0.06 -8.30
C SER A 118 -25.90 1.56 -8.10
N LEU A 119 -24.80 2.29 -8.12
CA LEU A 119 -24.79 3.75 -8.01
C LEU A 119 -24.97 4.45 -9.35
N ARG A 120 -24.99 3.72 -10.40
CA ARG A 120 -25.09 4.26 -11.76
C ARG A 120 -26.50 4.65 -12.13
#